data_df8b83a7417560fa779fa6bdc521be9c
#
_entry.id   df8b83a7417560fa779fa6bdc521be9c
#
_cell.length_a   1.000
_cell.length_b   1.000
_cell.length_c   1.000
_cell.angle_alpha   90.00
_cell.angle_beta   90.00
_cell.angle_gamma   90.00
#
_symmetry.space_group_name_H-M   'P 1'
#
loop_
_entity.id
_entity.type
_entity.pdbx_description
1 polymer ?
#
loop_
_entity_poly.entity_id
_entity_poly.type
_entity_poly.pdbx_seq_one_letter_code
_entity_poly.pdbx_strand_id
1 'polypeptide(L)'
;NFSSSITRRDFLNGAAVGVGGTMLARATSSPGTTGHHVLGEDWYGYGGVGDYRLSHGNSPEVVNTAHRLRDGAFSASLAKIEPQENYDLVIVGSGMAGLSAALEFSKSGKPGQRCLLLDNHPIFGGEAKENEFNVAGTRLIAPQGANGFFVPGAVDDWRTVDGDPRYYAELNIPREFELAEWRSQSAALKFCADNYGYLVRGLQDHTSVGHFFSHAGGSGNSWAVDMWQKQLANTPLKQHDRTAMLRWYNSGAQRQFVSDSEAIRKLDGLSYRQFLETELGMSQAASRLGDLFLASSCGLGGDAVSAYAAYKLPMPGLADTPPPELRRNSFPGGNSGFARYLVKRLIPDAIQGSDRFEDIITGKINVNALDRESQALRIRQGATALAVTHEGEAASADTVRITYAHQGALKSLRAKAVVMATGGWINRHVVTDMPNEFRQAYGQFVHAPFLVANVALTNWEFLYKLGITAAIWDKGENDFGYTCNIRNPMQVGDYRPPLDPSRPTVLSFYTPFFYPGEDIRTQVSRGRNELLNTSFPEYERQILEQMVKLFGSSGFDPRRDVAGIILNRWGHAYSVPYPGFYGGKGKEAQRDIIRRGYGRIA
;
A
#
# COMPACT_ATOMS: atom_id res chain seq x y z
N ASN A 1 23.88 13.16 -18.23
CA ASN A 1 24.31 13.14 -16.82
C ASN A 1 23.26 13.85 -15.96
N PHE A 2 22.16 13.17 -15.67
CA PHE A 2 21.26 13.61 -14.62
C PHE A 2 21.36 12.62 -13.47
N SER A 3 22.20 12.95 -12.48
CA SER A 3 22.14 12.33 -11.17
C SER A 3 20.86 12.86 -10.51
N SER A 4 19.87 12.00 -10.30
CA SER A 4 18.73 12.29 -9.41
C SER A 4 19.23 12.27 -7.96
N SER A 5 20.08 13.23 -7.60
CA SER A 5 20.42 13.47 -6.21
C SER A 5 19.22 14.15 -5.56
N ILE A 6 18.72 13.53 -4.51
CA ILE A 6 17.88 14.25 -3.53
C ILE A 6 18.66 15.51 -3.17
N THR A 7 18.04 16.67 -3.29
CA THR A 7 18.74 17.94 -3.12
C THR A 7 19.11 18.13 -1.64
N ARG A 8 20.10 19.02 -1.40
CA ARG A 8 20.45 19.46 -0.04
C ARG A 8 19.24 19.97 0.75
N ARG A 9 18.23 20.48 0.05
CA ARG A 9 16.98 20.97 0.61
C ARG A 9 16.06 19.85 1.06
N ASP A 10 16.00 18.75 0.31
CA ASP A 10 15.25 17.53 0.72
C ASP A 10 15.87 16.89 1.97
N PHE A 11 17.20 16.99 2.10
CA PHE A 11 17.93 16.54 3.27
C PHE A 11 17.64 17.41 4.51
N LEU A 12 17.70 18.74 4.35
CA LEU A 12 17.47 19.65 5.49
C LEU A 12 16.02 19.56 6.00
N ASN A 13 15.05 19.41 5.11
CA ASN A 13 13.66 19.24 5.49
C ASN A 13 13.40 17.88 6.15
N GLY A 14 13.99 16.79 5.63
CA GLY A 14 13.90 15.47 6.25
C GLY A 14 14.62 15.40 7.61
N ALA A 15 15.77 16.08 7.75
CA ALA A 15 16.52 16.16 9.00
C ALA A 15 15.82 17.06 10.03
N ALA A 16 15.18 18.16 9.60
CA ALA A 16 14.43 19.05 10.49
C ALA A 16 13.20 18.34 11.09
N VAL A 17 12.50 17.50 10.30
CA VAL A 17 11.38 16.69 10.80
C VAL A 17 11.90 15.60 11.77
N GLY A 18 13.04 14.96 11.47
CA GLY A 18 13.67 13.98 12.36
C GLY A 18 14.15 14.58 13.68
N VAL A 19 14.72 15.79 13.66
CA VAL A 19 15.21 16.49 14.84
C VAL A 19 14.05 17.12 15.63
N GLY A 20 13.04 17.66 14.95
CA GLY A 20 11.82 18.18 15.60
C GLY A 20 11.02 17.07 16.29
N GLY A 21 10.87 15.90 15.64
CA GLY A 21 10.21 14.73 16.23
C GLY A 21 10.95 14.17 17.47
N THR A 22 12.28 14.14 17.45
CA THR A 22 13.07 13.72 18.60
C THR A 22 13.05 14.73 19.75
N MET A 23 12.93 16.04 19.48
CA MET A 23 12.80 17.05 20.53
C MET A 23 11.40 17.05 21.17
N LEU A 24 10.35 16.82 20.39
CA LEU A 24 8.97 16.68 20.93
C LEU A 24 8.79 15.37 21.70
N ALA A 25 9.38 14.27 21.23
CA ALA A 25 9.39 12.98 21.97
C ALA A 25 10.16 13.09 23.30
N ARG A 26 11.20 13.93 23.35
CA ARG A 26 11.93 14.21 24.62
C ARG A 26 11.13 15.04 25.62
N ALA A 27 10.16 15.82 25.16
CA ALA A 27 9.33 16.64 26.05
C ALA A 27 8.20 15.86 26.74
N THR A 28 7.92 14.62 26.31
CA THR A 28 6.86 13.77 26.85
C THR A 28 7.34 12.42 27.39
N SER A 29 8.63 12.06 27.24
CA SER A 29 9.21 10.84 27.78
C SER A 29 10.03 11.13 29.03
N SER A 30 9.79 10.38 30.09
CA SER A 30 10.64 10.35 31.28
C SER A 30 12.11 10.06 30.87
N PRO A 31 13.11 10.71 31.51
CA PRO A 31 14.51 10.52 31.12
C PRO A 31 14.95 9.11 31.50
N GLY A 32 15.16 8.24 30.52
CA GLY A 32 15.74 6.94 30.78
C GLY A 32 15.65 5.85 29.73
N THR A 33 15.00 6.05 28.58
CA THR A 33 14.97 5.01 27.54
C THR A 33 15.48 5.56 26.21
N THR A 34 16.68 5.19 25.83
CA THR A 34 17.19 5.27 24.45
C THR A 34 16.30 4.41 23.56
N GLY A 35 15.57 5.07 22.66
CA GLY A 35 14.45 4.58 21.88
C GLY A 35 14.65 3.33 21.05
N HIS A 36 14.58 2.19 21.67
CA HIS A 36 14.22 0.95 21.01
C HIS A 36 12.71 0.76 21.22
N HIS A 37 11.94 0.72 20.14
CA HIS A 37 10.56 0.22 20.20
C HIS A 37 10.61 -1.25 20.61
N VAL A 38 10.54 -1.54 21.88
CA VAL A 38 10.23 -2.87 22.36
C VAL A 38 8.73 -3.04 22.16
N LEU A 39 8.36 -3.87 21.19
CA LEU A 39 6.96 -4.26 21.01
C LEU A 39 6.52 -5.01 22.25
N GLY A 40 5.51 -4.49 22.94
CA GLY A 40 4.87 -5.22 24.04
C GLY A 40 4.14 -6.46 23.52
N GLU A 41 3.84 -7.40 24.41
CA GLU A 41 3.07 -8.62 24.07
C GLU A 41 1.69 -8.33 23.48
N ASP A 42 1.15 -7.13 23.72
CA ASP A 42 -0.16 -6.66 23.25
C ASP A 42 -0.10 -5.90 21.93
N TRP A 43 1.06 -5.82 21.27
CA TRP A 43 1.19 -5.08 20.04
C TRP A 43 0.74 -5.90 18.84
N TYR A 44 -0.23 -5.38 18.08
CA TYR A 44 -0.85 -6.05 16.93
C TYR A 44 -0.50 -5.45 15.58
N GLY A 45 0.38 -4.53 15.53
CA GLY A 45 0.78 -3.87 14.30
C GLY A 45 1.05 -2.39 14.50
N TYR A 46 1.51 -1.78 13.43
CA TYR A 46 1.77 -0.35 13.37
C TYR A 46 0.50 0.44 13.49
N GLY A 47 -0.23 0.27 14.39
CA GLY A 47 -1.43 0.90 14.36
C GLY A 47 -2.13 0.96 15.66
N GLY A 48 -1.70 0.25 16.63
CA GLY A 48 -2.32 0.30 17.95
C GLY A 48 -2.46 1.73 18.46
N VAL A 49 -3.04 1.89 19.57
CA VAL A 49 -3.14 3.17 20.29
C VAL A 49 -1.75 3.51 20.86
N GLY A 50 -0.85 4.09 20.10
CA GLY A 50 0.50 4.30 20.56
C GLY A 50 1.27 5.36 19.80
N ASP A 51 2.58 5.39 19.99
CA ASP A 51 3.49 6.47 19.58
C ASP A 51 3.69 6.65 18.08
N TYR A 52 3.04 5.87 17.21
CA TYR A 52 3.22 6.13 15.79
C TYR A 52 2.42 7.31 15.24
N ARG A 53 1.72 8.04 16.07
CA ARG A 53 1.35 9.41 15.73
C ARG A 53 2.51 10.23 15.17
N LEU A 54 3.72 9.91 15.62
CA LEU A 54 4.97 10.55 15.20
C LEU A 54 5.74 9.78 14.14
N SER A 55 5.34 8.54 13.80
CA SER A 55 5.98 7.77 12.75
C SER A 55 5.39 8.12 11.38
N HIS A 56 6.15 7.89 10.33
CA HIS A 56 5.72 8.09 8.95
C HIS A 56 5.16 6.81 8.30
N GLY A 57 4.46 5.96 9.09
CA GLY A 57 4.11 4.61 8.69
C GLY A 57 5.28 3.63 8.86
N ASN A 58 6.49 4.17 9.09
CA ASN A 58 7.70 3.48 9.49
C ASN A 58 8.14 4.00 10.86
N SER A 59 8.84 3.20 11.65
CA SER A 59 9.39 3.72 12.89
C SER A 59 10.47 4.78 12.64
N PRO A 60 10.68 5.73 13.57
CA PRO A 60 11.77 6.70 13.44
C PRO A 60 13.14 6.04 13.23
N GLU A 61 13.39 4.89 13.84
CA GLU A 61 14.63 4.13 13.67
C GLU A 61 14.79 3.64 12.23
N VAL A 62 13.76 3.09 11.61
CA VAL A 62 13.78 2.64 10.21
C VAL A 62 14.12 3.79 9.28
N VAL A 63 13.41 4.91 9.40
CA VAL A 63 13.63 6.10 8.56
C VAL A 63 15.02 6.68 8.74
N ASN A 64 15.47 6.86 9.98
CA ASN A 64 16.80 7.41 10.29
C ASN A 64 17.92 6.50 9.80
N THR A 65 17.79 5.19 9.96
CA THR A 65 18.80 4.23 9.48
C THR A 65 18.89 4.24 7.96
N ALA A 66 17.78 4.29 7.26
CA ALA A 66 17.74 4.41 5.80
C ALA A 66 18.40 5.71 5.30
N HIS A 67 18.14 6.84 5.96
CA HIS A 67 18.77 8.12 5.63
C HIS A 67 20.27 8.09 5.90
N ARG A 68 20.72 7.54 7.01
CA ARG A 68 22.15 7.38 7.34
C ARG A 68 22.87 6.50 6.31
N LEU A 69 22.22 5.43 5.81
CA LEU A 69 22.76 4.61 4.73
C LEU A 69 22.93 5.43 3.45
N ARG A 70 21.88 6.13 3.03
CA ARG A 70 21.91 7.01 1.86
C ARG A 70 23.04 8.04 1.93
N ASP A 71 23.24 8.62 3.09
CA ASP A 71 24.22 9.69 3.33
C ASP A 71 25.65 9.16 3.60
N GLY A 72 25.87 7.84 3.44
CA GLY A 72 27.19 7.22 3.56
C GLY A 72 27.72 7.09 4.99
N ALA A 73 26.89 7.29 6.01
CA ALA A 73 27.32 7.26 7.42
C ALA A 73 27.92 5.92 7.87
N PHE A 74 27.68 4.85 7.14
CA PHE A 74 28.18 3.51 7.44
C PHE A 74 29.39 3.09 6.61
N SER A 75 29.78 3.85 5.57
CA SER A 75 30.74 3.45 4.53
C SER A 75 32.08 2.93 5.09
N ALA A 76 32.59 3.52 6.16
CA ALA A 76 33.87 3.14 6.77
C ALA A 76 33.80 1.92 7.70
N SER A 77 32.61 1.52 8.15
CA SER A 77 32.39 0.50 9.17
C SER A 77 31.86 -0.82 8.62
N LEU A 78 31.15 -0.83 7.50
CA LEU A 78 30.44 -2.03 7.02
C LEU A 78 31.36 -3.21 6.71
N ALA A 79 32.54 -2.96 6.14
CA ALA A 79 33.50 -4.01 5.79
C ALA A 79 34.26 -4.60 6.98
N LYS A 80 34.20 -3.95 8.14
CA LYS A 80 34.98 -4.33 9.33
C LYS A 80 34.25 -5.25 10.31
N ILE A 81 32.95 -5.47 10.06
CA ILE A 81 32.14 -6.29 10.97
C ILE A 81 32.29 -7.75 10.59
N GLU A 82 32.86 -8.55 11.46
CA GLU A 82 33.00 -9.98 11.23
C GLU A 82 31.65 -10.71 11.33
N PRO A 83 31.37 -11.63 10.39
CA PRO A 83 30.16 -12.44 10.43
C PRO A 83 30.09 -13.36 11.65
N GLN A 84 28.99 -13.29 12.38
CA GLN A 84 28.78 -14.08 13.62
C GLN A 84 27.84 -15.27 13.40
N GLU A 85 27.03 -15.25 12.34
CA GLU A 85 26.05 -16.28 12.02
C GLU A 85 26.22 -16.74 10.56
N ASN A 86 25.87 -18.02 10.29
CA ASN A 86 25.89 -18.58 8.93
C ASN A 86 24.53 -19.17 8.61
N TYR A 87 24.05 -18.94 7.37
CA TYR A 87 22.78 -19.43 6.85
C TYR A 87 22.95 -20.04 5.45
N ASP A 88 22.06 -20.96 5.08
CA ASP A 88 21.98 -21.44 3.70
C ASP A 88 21.26 -20.40 2.82
N LEU A 89 20.23 -19.76 3.36
CA LEU A 89 19.51 -18.69 2.70
C LEU A 89 19.27 -17.50 3.65
N VAL A 90 19.52 -16.29 3.16
CA VAL A 90 19.02 -15.08 3.79
C VAL A 90 18.06 -14.38 2.83
N ILE A 91 16.93 -13.93 3.35
CA ILE A 91 15.92 -13.17 2.61
C ILE A 91 15.85 -11.78 3.22
N VAL A 92 16.08 -10.75 2.42
CA VAL A 92 15.98 -9.36 2.87
C VAL A 92 14.58 -8.83 2.52
N GLY A 93 13.76 -8.65 3.53
CA GLY A 93 12.35 -8.28 3.47
C GLY A 93 11.43 -9.44 3.85
N SER A 94 10.51 -9.20 4.79
CA SER A 94 9.46 -10.14 5.19
C SER A 94 8.07 -9.69 4.71
N GLY A 95 8.01 -9.03 3.54
CA GLY A 95 6.79 -8.81 2.79
C GLY A 95 6.31 -10.10 2.09
N MET A 96 5.25 -10.00 1.30
CA MET A 96 4.66 -11.16 0.62
C MET A 96 5.69 -11.96 -0.20
N ALA A 97 6.55 -11.28 -0.97
CA ALA A 97 7.59 -11.94 -1.78
C ALA A 97 8.60 -12.70 -0.90
N GLY A 98 9.06 -12.08 0.19
CA GLY A 98 10.03 -12.73 1.09
C GLY A 98 9.43 -13.90 1.86
N LEU A 99 8.20 -13.78 2.35
CA LEU A 99 7.49 -14.86 3.02
C LEU A 99 7.20 -16.03 2.08
N SER A 100 6.83 -15.75 0.81
CA SER A 100 6.63 -16.78 -0.21
C SER A 100 7.95 -17.49 -0.56
N ALA A 101 9.05 -16.74 -0.70
CA ALA A 101 10.38 -17.33 -0.92
C ALA A 101 10.80 -18.25 0.24
N ALA A 102 10.51 -17.83 1.49
CA ALA A 102 10.76 -18.64 2.67
C ALA A 102 9.90 -19.93 2.68
N LEU A 103 8.64 -19.85 2.26
CA LEU A 103 7.78 -21.02 2.12
C LEU A 103 8.33 -22.01 1.09
N GLU A 104 8.73 -21.54 -0.09
CA GLU A 104 9.32 -22.42 -1.12
C GLU A 104 10.64 -23.05 -0.63
N PHE A 105 11.48 -22.28 0.08
CA PHE A 105 12.70 -22.82 0.70
C PHE A 105 12.36 -23.91 1.73
N SER A 106 11.36 -23.68 2.58
CA SER A 106 10.96 -24.66 3.61
C SER A 106 10.48 -25.98 3.03
N LYS A 107 9.93 -25.99 1.81
CA LYS A 107 9.45 -27.17 1.08
C LYS A 107 10.59 -27.92 0.37
N SER A 108 11.53 -27.19 -0.20
CA SER A 108 12.63 -27.72 -1.01
C SER A 108 13.93 -27.91 -0.20
N GLY A 109 14.01 -27.35 0.99
CA GLY A 109 15.20 -27.38 1.85
C GLY A 109 15.51 -28.79 2.37
N LYS A 110 16.82 -29.09 2.50
CA LYS A 110 17.29 -30.35 3.10
C LYS A 110 17.28 -30.23 4.62
N PRO A 111 17.15 -31.35 5.36
CA PRO A 111 17.28 -31.34 6.81
C PRO A 111 18.58 -30.66 7.28
N GLY A 112 18.47 -29.78 8.25
CA GLY A 112 19.62 -29.01 8.80
C GLY A 112 19.93 -27.70 8.07
N GLN A 113 19.29 -27.39 6.94
CA GLN A 113 19.43 -26.09 6.29
C GLN A 113 18.72 -24.98 7.09
N ARG A 114 19.32 -23.81 7.11
CA ARG A 114 18.87 -22.67 7.90
C ARG A 114 18.52 -21.47 7.00
N CYS A 115 17.39 -20.83 7.30
CA CYS A 115 16.92 -19.62 6.61
C CYS A 115 16.69 -18.49 7.61
N LEU A 116 17.09 -17.27 7.27
CA LEU A 116 16.80 -16.06 8.04
C LEU A 116 16.17 -15.01 7.15
N LEU A 117 15.01 -14.49 7.56
CA LEU A 117 14.45 -13.27 6.98
C LEU A 117 14.89 -12.08 7.84
N LEU A 118 15.39 -11.02 7.20
CA LEU A 118 15.68 -9.74 7.84
C LEU A 118 14.61 -8.73 7.41
N ASP A 119 13.98 -8.07 8.37
CA ASP A 119 13.04 -6.98 8.07
C ASP A 119 13.38 -5.75 8.90
N ASN A 120 13.39 -4.59 8.26
CA ASN A 120 13.67 -3.33 8.95
C ASN A 120 12.49 -2.85 9.81
N HIS A 121 11.29 -3.34 9.54
CA HIS A 121 10.10 -3.02 10.32
C HIS A 121 9.99 -3.91 11.56
N PRO A 122 9.30 -3.44 12.62
CA PRO A 122 9.04 -4.24 13.82
C PRO A 122 7.94 -5.30 13.61
N ILE A 123 7.31 -5.34 12.43
CA ILE A 123 6.36 -6.39 12.05
C ILE A 123 6.53 -6.81 10.59
N PHE A 124 6.25 -8.08 10.31
CA PHE A 124 6.24 -8.66 8.96
C PHE A 124 5.04 -8.19 8.12
N GLY A 125 5.09 -8.44 6.82
CA GLY A 125 3.98 -8.21 5.88
C GLY A 125 4.26 -7.18 4.80
N GLY A 126 5.35 -6.40 4.88
CA GLY A 126 5.65 -5.36 3.88
C GLY A 126 4.58 -4.27 3.88
N GLU A 127 3.87 -4.09 2.75
CA GLU A 127 2.72 -3.18 2.64
C GLU A 127 1.40 -3.82 3.09
N ALA A 128 1.39 -5.13 3.32
CA ALA A 128 0.26 -5.91 3.81
C ALA A 128 0.29 -6.03 5.34
N LYS A 129 0.09 -4.91 6.01
CA LYS A 129 0.04 -4.75 7.48
C LYS A 129 -1.29 -4.18 7.93
N GLU A 130 -1.53 -4.20 9.23
CA GLU A 130 -2.78 -3.76 9.82
C GLU A 130 -2.59 -2.72 10.92
N ASN A 131 -3.59 -1.85 11.06
CA ASN A 131 -3.78 -0.97 12.21
C ASN A 131 -4.85 -1.54 13.12
N GLU A 132 -4.70 -1.35 14.43
CA GLU A 132 -5.68 -1.77 15.40
C GLU A 132 -6.05 -0.60 16.34
N PHE A 133 -7.34 -0.48 16.62
CA PHE A 133 -7.89 0.49 17.56
C PHE A 133 -8.77 -0.23 18.57
N ASN A 134 -8.83 0.33 19.78
CA ASN A 134 -9.83 -0.03 20.76
C ASN A 134 -10.66 1.23 21.07
N VAL A 135 -11.91 1.23 20.63
CA VAL A 135 -12.82 2.37 20.82
C VAL A 135 -13.99 1.93 21.68
N ALA A 136 -14.06 2.47 22.89
CA ALA A 136 -15.12 2.11 23.87
C ALA A 136 -15.30 0.58 24.05
N GLY A 137 -14.19 -0.16 24.12
CA GLY A 137 -14.18 -1.61 24.26
C GLY A 137 -14.43 -2.39 22.95
N THR A 138 -14.64 -1.71 21.82
CA THR A 138 -14.77 -2.35 20.51
C THR A 138 -13.40 -2.39 19.82
N ARG A 139 -12.92 -3.60 19.53
CA ARG A 139 -11.72 -3.83 18.71
C ARG A 139 -12.03 -3.54 17.25
N LEU A 140 -11.25 -2.68 16.61
CA LEU A 140 -11.38 -2.34 15.18
C LEU A 140 -10.04 -2.56 14.49
N ILE A 141 -10.06 -3.24 13.35
CA ILE A 141 -8.87 -3.52 12.55
C ILE A 141 -9.04 -2.89 11.17
N ALA A 142 -7.98 -2.24 10.69
CA ALA A 142 -7.96 -1.59 9.38
C ALA A 142 -6.63 -1.84 8.66
N PRO A 143 -6.60 -1.87 7.31
CA PRO A 143 -5.36 -2.05 6.56
C PRO A 143 -4.47 -0.82 6.62
N GLN A 144 -3.16 -1.02 6.63
CA GLN A 144 -2.18 0.05 6.48
C GLN A 144 -1.93 0.44 5.01
N GLY A 145 -2.13 -0.48 4.07
CA GLY A 145 -1.84 -0.31 2.65
C GLY A 145 -2.68 -1.24 1.78
N ALA A 146 -2.10 -2.33 1.33
CA ALA A 146 -2.77 -3.34 0.50
C ALA A 146 -4.02 -3.90 1.20
N ASN A 147 -5.19 -3.74 0.58
CA ASN A 147 -6.44 -3.92 1.32
C ASN A 147 -7.54 -4.72 0.63
N GLY A 148 -7.44 -5.02 -0.65
CA GLY A 148 -8.46 -5.78 -1.37
C GLY A 148 -7.87 -6.95 -2.13
N PHE A 149 -8.65 -8.02 -2.29
CA PHE A 149 -8.26 -9.18 -3.09
C PHE A 149 -9.47 -9.84 -3.76
N PHE A 150 -9.21 -10.58 -4.82
CA PHE A 150 -10.17 -11.51 -5.42
C PHE A 150 -9.82 -12.93 -5.04
N VAL A 151 -10.83 -13.76 -4.81
CA VAL A 151 -10.59 -15.19 -4.66
C VAL A 151 -10.21 -15.76 -6.02
N PRO A 152 -9.08 -16.48 -6.15
CA PRO A 152 -8.68 -17.04 -7.43
C PRO A 152 -9.73 -18.06 -7.91
N GLY A 153 -10.14 -17.94 -9.18
CA GLY A 153 -11.02 -18.86 -9.86
C GLY A 153 -10.31 -20.15 -10.26
N ALA A 154 -10.89 -20.86 -11.23
CA ALA A 154 -10.20 -21.98 -11.88
C ALA A 154 -8.94 -21.50 -12.59
N VAL A 155 -7.94 -22.36 -12.70
CA VAL A 155 -6.55 -22.08 -13.10
C VAL A 155 -6.39 -21.28 -14.40
N ASP A 156 -7.40 -21.26 -15.25
CA ASP A 156 -7.35 -20.62 -16.58
C ASP A 156 -8.03 -19.24 -16.64
N ASP A 157 -8.55 -18.72 -15.53
CA ASP A 157 -9.18 -17.40 -15.53
C ASP A 157 -8.15 -16.30 -15.18
N TRP A 158 -7.58 -15.68 -16.21
CA TRP A 158 -6.64 -14.56 -16.11
C TRP A 158 -7.18 -13.34 -15.33
N ARG A 159 -8.49 -13.29 -15.10
CA ARG A 159 -9.17 -12.23 -14.33
C ARG A 159 -8.99 -12.38 -12.83
N THR A 160 -8.49 -13.52 -12.38
CA THR A 160 -8.26 -13.84 -10.97
C THR A 160 -6.78 -13.66 -10.61
N VAL A 161 -6.23 -12.48 -10.89
CA VAL A 161 -4.79 -12.19 -10.82
C VAL A 161 -4.26 -12.08 -9.38
N ASP A 162 -5.14 -11.94 -8.38
CA ASP A 162 -4.74 -11.59 -7.01
C ASP A 162 -4.32 -12.77 -6.13
N GLY A 163 -4.11 -13.96 -6.70
CA GLY A 163 -3.63 -15.08 -5.90
C GLY A 163 -3.36 -16.32 -6.72
N ASP A 164 -2.28 -17.01 -6.41
CA ASP A 164 -2.02 -18.33 -6.96
C ASP A 164 -2.96 -19.34 -6.29
N PRO A 165 -3.84 -20.02 -7.05
CA PRO A 165 -4.76 -21.02 -6.50
C PRO A 165 -4.05 -22.14 -5.74
N ARG A 166 -2.77 -22.40 -6.04
CA ARG A 166 -1.94 -23.38 -5.31
C ARG A 166 -1.71 -22.93 -3.86
N TYR A 167 -1.42 -21.64 -3.63
CA TYR A 167 -1.23 -21.12 -2.27
C TYR A 167 -2.52 -21.16 -1.46
N TYR A 168 -3.68 -20.91 -2.08
CA TYR A 168 -4.97 -21.07 -1.38
C TYR A 168 -5.19 -22.50 -0.89
N ALA A 169 -4.87 -23.51 -1.72
CA ALA A 169 -4.98 -24.91 -1.34
C ALA A 169 -3.93 -25.31 -0.30
N GLU A 170 -2.68 -24.92 -0.52
CA GLU A 170 -1.55 -25.28 0.36
C GLU A 170 -1.67 -24.69 1.77
N LEU A 171 -2.13 -23.43 1.86
CA LEU A 171 -2.31 -22.73 3.12
C LEU A 171 -3.71 -22.90 3.72
N ASN A 172 -4.58 -23.64 3.04
CA ASN A 172 -5.98 -23.86 3.44
C ASN A 172 -6.74 -22.53 3.65
N ILE A 173 -6.53 -21.55 2.72
CA ILE A 173 -7.23 -20.28 2.77
C ILE A 173 -8.67 -20.46 2.30
N PRO A 174 -9.68 -19.98 3.05
CA PRO A 174 -11.08 -20.07 2.65
C PRO A 174 -11.32 -19.35 1.30
N ARG A 175 -12.32 -19.83 0.56
CA ARG A 175 -12.79 -19.17 -0.68
C ARG A 175 -14.09 -18.40 -0.49
N GLU A 176 -14.77 -18.61 0.61
CA GLU A 176 -15.99 -17.94 1.01
C GLU A 176 -15.79 -17.26 2.36
N PHE A 177 -16.34 -16.06 2.50
CA PHE A 177 -16.18 -15.23 3.68
C PHE A 177 -17.51 -14.68 4.12
N GLU A 178 -17.74 -14.64 5.43
CA GLU A 178 -18.88 -13.99 6.05
C GLU A 178 -18.63 -12.48 6.16
N LEU A 179 -19.52 -11.68 5.60
CA LEU A 179 -19.51 -10.22 5.76
C LEU A 179 -20.65 -9.80 6.66
N ALA A 180 -20.49 -8.69 7.36
CA ALA A 180 -21.57 -8.13 8.16
C ALA A 180 -22.74 -7.73 7.26
N GLU A 181 -23.95 -8.11 7.68
CA GLU A 181 -25.17 -7.75 6.98
C GLU A 181 -25.72 -6.42 7.48
N TRP A 182 -26.05 -5.53 6.53
CA TRP A 182 -26.80 -4.34 6.83
C TRP A 182 -28.30 -4.67 6.98
N ARG A 183 -28.85 -4.45 8.16
CA ARG A 183 -30.23 -4.87 8.50
C ARG A 183 -31.18 -3.72 8.81
N SER A 184 -30.88 -2.49 8.37
CA SER A 184 -31.80 -1.38 8.58
C SER A 184 -32.97 -1.42 7.60
N GLN A 185 -34.18 -1.22 8.12
CA GLN A 185 -35.39 -1.07 7.29
C GLN A 185 -35.54 0.34 6.71
N SER A 186 -34.80 1.33 7.23
CA SER A 186 -34.99 2.75 6.88
C SER A 186 -34.08 3.23 5.75
N ALA A 187 -32.99 2.53 5.43
CA ALA A 187 -32.09 2.88 4.34
C ALA A 187 -31.38 1.64 3.78
N ALA A 188 -31.39 1.50 2.46
CA ALA A 188 -30.68 0.44 1.75
C ALA A 188 -29.23 0.90 1.49
N LEU A 189 -28.34 0.81 2.49
CA LEU A 189 -26.92 1.14 2.33
C LEU A 189 -26.15 -0.04 1.74
N LYS A 190 -25.24 0.26 0.83
CA LYS A 190 -24.32 -0.68 0.21
C LYS A 190 -22.89 -0.32 0.60
N PHE A 191 -22.08 -1.32 0.96
CA PHE A 191 -20.72 -1.14 1.48
C PHE A 191 -19.69 -1.78 0.55
N CYS A 192 -18.58 -1.11 0.31
CA CYS A 192 -17.42 -1.70 -0.35
C CYS A 192 -16.64 -2.57 0.65
N ALA A 193 -16.13 -3.71 0.19
CA ALA A 193 -15.31 -4.58 1.03
C ALA A 193 -13.91 -3.99 1.29
N ASP A 194 -13.39 -3.19 0.35
CA ASP A 194 -12.06 -2.57 0.42
C ASP A 194 -12.11 -1.03 0.43
N ASN A 195 -10.95 -0.36 0.32
CA ASN A 195 -10.87 1.10 0.42
C ASN A 195 -10.83 1.82 -0.93
N TYR A 196 -10.96 1.14 -2.06
CA TYR A 196 -10.89 1.77 -3.39
C TYR A 196 -11.77 1.13 -4.48
N GLY A 197 -12.37 -0.02 -4.22
CA GLY A 197 -13.21 -0.71 -5.21
C GLY A 197 -14.38 0.13 -5.69
N TYR A 198 -14.94 0.99 -4.85
CA TYR A 198 -16.00 1.92 -5.22
C TYR A 198 -15.58 3.02 -6.23
N LEU A 199 -14.28 3.16 -6.52
CA LEU A 199 -13.77 4.04 -7.58
C LEU A 199 -13.83 3.37 -8.95
N VAL A 200 -13.99 2.04 -9.00
CA VAL A 200 -13.98 1.27 -10.24
C VAL A 200 -15.34 1.35 -10.91
N ARG A 201 -15.36 1.62 -12.22
CA ARG A 201 -16.58 1.55 -13.03
C ARG A 201 -17.27 0.19 -12.84
N GLY A 202 -18.60 0.22 -12.64
CA GLY A 202 -19.42 -0.97 -12.43
C GLY A 202 -19.43 -1.51 -10.99
N LEU A 203 -18.36 -1.32 -10.21
CA LEU A 203 -18.37 -1.65 -8.78
C LEU A 203 -19.01 -0.53 -7.92
N GLN A 204 -19.18 0.65 -8.47
CA GLN A 204 -19.90 1.75 -7.81
C GLN A 204 -21.36 1.41 -7.52
N ASP A 205 -21.97 0.56 -8.33
CA ASP A 205 -23.36 0.13 -8.15
C ASP A 205 -23.55 -0.73 -6.89
N HIS A 206 -22.46 -1.26 -6.36
CA HIS A 206 -22.41 -2.08 -5.14
C HIS A 206 -21.98 -1.30 -3.89
N THR A 207 -21.90 0.05 -3.98
CA THR A 207 -21.53 0.91 -2.87
C THR A 207 -22.38 2.18 -2.90
N SER A 208 -22.88 2.61 -1.74
CA SER A 208 -23.56 3.91 -1.61
C SER A 208 -22.53 5.02 -1.59
N VAL A 209 -22.28 5.62 -2.77
CA VAL A 209 -21.23 6.63 -2.98
C VAL A 209 -21.82 8.03 -3.07
N GLY A 210 -21.36 8.94 -2.23
CA GLY A 210 -21.63 10.37 -2.33
C GLY A 210 -20.51 11.11 -3.06
N HIS A 211 -20.86 11.93 -4.03
CA HIS A 211 -19.95 12.89 -4.66
C HIS A 211 -20.24 14.28 -4.10
N PHE A 212 -19.23 14.90 -3.51
CA PHE A 212 -19.35 16.22 -2.93
C PHE A 212 -18.86 17.29 -3.91
N PHE A 213 -19.75 18.22 -4.23
CA PHE A 213 -19.45 19.37 -5.07
C PHE A 213 -19.34 20.62 -4.22
N SER A 214 -18.15 21.23 -4.17
CA SER A 214 -17.97 22.53 -3.54
C SER A 214 -18.17 23.63 -4.59
N HIS A 215 -19.09 24.57 -4.32
CA HIS A 215 -19.31 25.69 -5.22
C HIS A 215 -18.30 26.80 -4.92
N ALA A 216 -17.44 27.12 -5.88
CA ALA A 216 -16.61 28.30 -5.85
C ALA A 216 -17.52 29.54 -5.95
N GLY A 217 -17.70 30.30 -4.86
CA GLY A 217 -18.26 31.64 -4.86
C GLY A 217 -19.74 31.79 -4.55
N GLY A 218 -20.36 30.87 -3.77
CA GLY A 218 -21.71 31.21 -3.37
C GLY A 218 -22.57 30.10 -2.82
N SER A 219 -23.74 29.93 -2.90
CA SER A 219 -24.78 29.20 -2.25
C SER A 219 -24.63 27.67 -2.32
N GLY A 220 -23.99 27.09 -1.34
CA GLY A 220 -24.24 25.73 -0.89
C GLY A 220 -23.43 24.63 -1.54
N ASN A 221 -22.63 23.97 -0.72
CA ASN A 221 -22.09 22.65 -1.01
C ASN A 221 -23.24 21.65 -1.25
N SER A 222 -23.08 20.74 -2.21
CA SER A 222 -24.10 19.75 -2.52
C SER A 222 -23.54 18.34 -2.65
N TRP A 223 -24.34 17.37 -2.21
CA TRP A 223 -24.08 15.95 -2.38
C TRP A 223 -24.89 15.37 -3.54
N ALA A 224 -24.24 14.61 -4.39
CA ALA A 224 -24.89 13.76 -5.39
C ALA A 224 -24.65 12.30 -5.03
N VAL A 225 -25.63 11.65 -4.42
CA VAL A 225 -25.56 10.25 -4.02
C VAL A 225 -25.92 9.37 -5.24
N ASP A 226 -25.07 8.36 -5.51
CA ASP A 226 -25.23 7.40 -6.62
C ASP A 226 -25.37 8.09 -7.98
N MET A 227 -24.53 9.09 -8.24
CA MET A 227 -24.70 9.96 -9.41
C MET A 227 -24.63 9.22 -10.75
N TRP A 228 -23.80 8.19 -10.87
CA TRP A 228 -23.67 7.41 -12.12
C TRP A 228 -24.93 6.59 -12.41
N GLN A 229 -25.53 5.94 -11.40
CA GLN A 229 -26.79 5.20 -11.51
C GLN A 229 -27.94 6.13 -11.91
N LYS A 230 -27.92 7.37 -11.42
CA LYS A 230 -28.89 8.42 -11.75
C LYS A 230 -28.53 9.21 -13.02
N GLN A 231 -27.55 8.70 -13.79
CA GLN A 231 -27.10 9.33 -15.03
C GLN A 231 -26.77 10.83 -14.85
N LEU A 232 -26.14 11.17 -13.72
CA LEU A 232 -25.73 12.52 -13.32
C LEU A 232 -26.90 13.53 -13.17
N ALA A 233 -28.16 13.08 -13.17
CA ALA A 233 -29.31 13.97 -13.10
C ALA A 233 -29.37 14.76 -11.78
N ASN A 234 -28.83 14.21 -10.69
CA ASN A 234 -28.78 14.82 -9.36
C ASN A 234 -27.50 15.60 -9.07
N THR A 235 -26.70 15.92 -10.10
CA THR A 235 -25.48 16.71 -9.96
C THR A 235 -25.71 18.19 -10.30
N PRO A 236 -24.91 19.12 -9.75
CA PRO A 236 -24.97 20.54 -10.12
C PRO A 236 -24.28 20.86 -11.46
N LEU A 237 -23.81 19.84 -12.18
CA LEU A 237 -23.08 19.96 -13.42
C LEU A 237 -23.96 20.53 -14.55
N LYS A 238 -23.36 21.30 -15.46
CA LYS A 238 -24.02 21.77 -16.67
C LYS A 238 -24.30 20.60 -17.61
N GLN A 239 -25.32 20.75 -18.49
CA GLN A 239 -25.72 19.68 -19.39
C GLN A 239 -24.60 19.17 -20.29
N HIS A 240 -23.74 20.05 -20.81
CA HIS A 240 -22.63 19.63 -21.68
C HIS A 240 -21.58 18.79 -20.91
N ASP A 241 -21.29 19.13 -19.64
CA ASP A 241 -20.38 18.37 -18.79
C ASP A 241 -20.94 16.99 -18.47
N ARG A 242 -22.24 16.93 -18.10
CA ARG A 242 -22.95 15.65 -17.90
C ARG A 242 -22.88 14.75 -19.13
N THR A 243 -23.11 15.32 -20.32
CA THR A 243 -23.04 14.58 -21.58
C THR A 243 -21.63 14.04 -21.84
N ALA A 244 -20.59 14.84 -21.60
CA ALA A 244 -19.18 14.43 -21.77
C ALA A 244 -18.79 13.32 -20.76
N MET A 245 -19.20 13.48 -19.49
CA MET A 245 -18.95 12.48 -18.45
C MET A 245 -19.66 11.16 -18.72
N LEU A 246 -20.92 11.18 -19.12
CA LEU A 246 -21.68 9.98 -19.51
C LEU A 246 -21.09 9.31 -20.75
N ARG A 247 -20.63 10.10 -21.73
CA ARG A 247 -19.92 9.56 -22.89
C ARG A 247 -18.66 8.79 -22.46
N TRP A 248 -17.85 9.35 -21.57
CA TRP A 248 -16.68 8.67 -21.02
C TRP A 248 -17.10 7.41 -20.25
N TYR A 249 -18.01 7.54 -19.30
CA TYR A 249 -18.45 6.42 -18.44
C TYR A 249 -19.01 5.25 -19.24
N ASN A 250 -19.79 5.52 -20.30
CA ASN A 250 -20.43 4.52 -21.14
C ASN A 250 -19.59 4.09 -22.35
N SER A 251 -18.39 4.67 -22.53
CA SER A 251 -17.52 4.27 -23.62
C SER A 251 -17.01 2.85 -23.39
N GLY A 252 -17.57 1.90 -24.13
CA GLY A 252 -17.09 0.52 -24.23
C GLY A 252 -15.96 0.42 -25.24
N ALA A 253 -15.17 -0.63 -25.14
CA ALA A 253 -14.20 -0.97 -26.17
C ALA A 253 -14.95 -1.67 -27.32
N GLN A 254 -14.84 -1.13 -28.51
CA GLN A 254 -15.10 -1.88 -29.74
C GLN A 254 -13.86 -2.71 -30.15
N ARG A 255 -12.97 -3.02 -29.21
CA ARG A 255 -11.65 -3.59 -29.51
C ARG A 255 -11.54 -5.00 -28.99
N GLN A 256 -11.15 -5.90 -29.90
CA GLN A 256 -10.72 -7.25 -29.59
C GLN A 256 -9.53 -7.24 -28.61
N PHE A 257 -9.39 -8.31 -27.87
CA PHE A 257 -8.30 -8.55 -26.93
C PHE A 257 -6.93 -8.22 -27.56
N VAL A 258 -6.17 -7.34 -26.91
CA VAL A 258 -4.84 -6.92 -27.38
C VAL A 258 -3.82 -7.97 -26.95
N SER A 259 -3.47 -8.89 -27.84
CA SER A 259 -2.53 -9.98 -27.57
C SER A 259 -1.21 -9.86 -28.33
N ASP A 260 -1.19 -9.14 -29.46
CA ASP A 260 0.03 -9.00 -30.24
C ASP A 260 0.95 -7.88 -29.74
N SER A 261 2.26 -8.08 -29.95
CA SER A 261 3.29 -7.19 -29.42
C SER A 261 3.29 -5.78 -30.06
N GLU A 262 2.75 -5.63 -31.27
CA GLU A 262 2.67 -4.33 -31.96
C GLU A 262 1.52 -3.50 -31.39
N ALA A 263 0.35 -4.10 -31.21
CA ALA A 263 -0.80 -3.44 -30.58
C ALA A 263 -0.49 -3.04 -29.13
N ILE A 264 0.21 -3.92 -28.38
CA ILE A 264 0.69 -3.58 -27.02
C ILE A 264 1.61 -2.37 -27.06
N ARG A 265 2.61 -2.33 -27.98
CA ARG A 265 3.54 -1.21 -28.08
C ARG A 265 2.83 0.09 -28.47
N LYS A 266 1.88 0.02 -29.42
CA LYS A 266 1.09 1.19 -29.81
C LYS A 266 0.30 1.75 -28.62
N LEU A 267 -0.40 0.90 -27.90
CA LEU A 267 -1.21 1.31 -26.77
C LEU A 267 -0.35 1.78 -25.59
N ASP A 268 0.75 1.08 -25.30
CA ASP A 268 1.69 1.46 -24.24
C ASP A 268 2.47 2.74 -24.56
N GLY A 269 2.59 3.12 -25.84
CA GLY A 269 3.24 4.36 -26.27
C GLY A 269 2.47 5.65 -25.94
N LEU A 270 1.19 5.54 -25.55
CA LEU A 270 0.32 6.65 -25.20
C LEU A 270 0.03 6.63 -23.70
N SER A 271 -0.16 7.82 -23.10
CA SER A 271 -0.85 7.88 -21.81
C SER A 271 -2.35 7.61 -22.00
N TYR A 272 -3.03 7.19 -20.93
CA TYR A 272 -4.48 6.98 -21.00
C TYR A 272 -5.22 8.26 -21.40
N ARG A 273 -4.80 9.41 -20.90
CA ARG A 273 -5.37 10.71 -21.27
C ARG A 273 -5.17 11.01 -22.75
N GLN A 274 -3.95 10.85 -23.29
CA GLN A 274 -3.69 11.00 -24.72
C GLN A 274 -4.58 10.08 -25.55
N PHE A 275 -4.73 8.82 -25.15
CA PHE A 275 -5.62 7.88 -25.82
C PHE A 275 -7.08 8.39 -25.86
N LEU A 276 -7.62 8.89 -24.74
CA LEU A 276 -8.98 9.42 -24.68
C LEU A 276 -9.15 10.66 -25.60
N GLU A 277 -8.18 11.55 -25.62
CA GLU A 277 -8.22 12.79 -26.39
C GLU A 277 -8.01 12.55 -27.89
N THR A 278 -7.01 11.74 -28.27
CA THR A 278 -6.62 11.57 -29.68
C THR A 278 -7.41 10.47 -30.40
N GLU A 279 -7.68 9.34 -29.74
CA GLU A 279 -8.34 8.18 -30.37
C GLU A 279 -9.87 8.23 -30.20
N LEU A 280 -10.37 8.83 -29.11
CA LEU A 280 -11.81 8.92 -28.82
C LEU A 280 -12.38 10.34 -28.95
N GLY A 281 -11.54 11.35 -29.20
CA GLY A 281 -11.95 12.74 -29.35
C GLY A 281 -12.65 13.29 -28.09
N MET A 282 -12.21 12.89 -26.91
CA MET A 282 -12.78 13.38 -25.67
C MET A 282 -12.20 14.75 -25.31
N SER A 283 -13.01 15.57 -24.63
CA SER A 283 -12.54 16.85 -24.11
C SER A 283 -11.53 16.64 -22.97
N GLN A 284 -10.67 17.62 -22.75
CA GLN A 284 -9.69 17.60 -21.65
C GLN A 284 -10.35 17.41 -20.27
N ALA A 285 -11.54 17.96 -20.05
CA ALA A 285 -12.27 17.76 -18.81
C ALA A 285 -12.71 16.29 -18.62
N ALA A 286 -13.24 15.67 -19.70
CA ALA A 286 -13.67 14.26 -19.64
C ALA A 286 -12.48 13.28 -19.54
N SER A 287 -11.32 13.61 -20.14
CA SER A 287 -10.13 12.76 -20.10
C SER A 287 -9.50 12.64 -18.70
N ARG A 288 -9.83 13.57 -17.80
CA ARG A 288 -9.37 13.57 -16.40
C ARG A 288 -10.21 12.72 -15.44
N LEU A 289 -11.40 12.30 -15.86
CA LEU A 289 -12.34 11.57 -14.98
C LEU A 289 -11.78 10.25 -14.42
N GLY A 290 -10.84 9.63 -15.13
CA GLY A 290 -10.16 8.43 -14.68
C GLY A 290 -8.95 8.65 -13.76
N ASP A 291 -8.53 9.89 -13.56
CA ASP A 291 -7.27 10.20 -12.86
C ASP A 291 -7.25 9.66 -11.43
N LEU A 292 -8.31 9.87 -10.66
CA LEU A 292 -8.36 9.41 -9.27
C LEU A 292 -8.26 7.88 -9.16
N PHE A 293 -8.96 7.14 -10.01
CA PHE A 293 -8.89 5.68 -10.01
C PHE A 293 -7.48 5.19 -10.39
N LEU A 294 -6.90 5.73 -11.47
CA LEU A 294 -5.54 5.37 -11.88
C LEU A 294 -4.50 5.76 -10.84
N ALA A 295 -4.63 6.93 -10.23
CA ALA A 295 -3.74 7.35 -9.16
C ALA A 295 -3.86 6.43 -7.92
N SER A 296 -5.05 5.94 -7.61
CA SER A 296 -5.28 5.00 -6.51
C SER A 296 -4.85 3.55 -6.82
N SER A 297 -4.66 3.21 -8.10
CA SER A 297 -4.30 1.85 -8.55
C SER A 297 -2.90 1.74 -9.12
N CYS A 298 -2.35 2.83 -9.68
CA CYS A 298 -1.05 2.91 -10.36
C CYS A 298 -0.14 4.00 -9.79
N GLY A 299 -0.63 4.77 -8.81
CA GLY A 299 0.10 5.84 -8.14
C GLY A 299 0.02 7.21 -8.78
N LEU A 300 -0.24 7.34 -10.10
CA LEU A 300 -0.39 8.60 -10.82
C LEU A 300 -1.62 8.60 -11.73
N GLY A 301 -2.04 9.78 -12.18
CA GLY A 301 -3.21 9.97 -13.02
C GLY A 301 -3.03 9.54 -14.49
N GLY A 302 -4.08 9.73 -15.28
CA GLY A 302 -4.15 9.29 -16.67
C GLY A 302 -3.17 9.96 -17.61
N ASP A 303 -2.59 11.10 -17.24
CA ASP A 303 -1.52 11.77 -17.99
C ASP A 303 -0.17 11.05 -17.89
N ALA A 304 0.03 10.29 -16.80
CA ALA A 304 1.27 9.60 -16.48
C ALA A 304 1.19 8.07 -16.64
N VAL A 305 0.00 7.49 -16.61
CA VAL A 305 -0.21 6.04 -16.73
C VAL A 305 -0.44 5.66 -18.18
N SER A 306 0.21 4.56 -18.66
CA SER A 306 0.06 4.11 -20.03
C SER A 306 -1.36 3.63 -20.34
N ALA A 307 -1.80 3.82 -21.58
CA ALA A 307 -3.09 3.32 -22.02
C ALA A 307 -3.15 1.79 -22.01
N TYR A 308 -2.03 1.09 -22.12
CA TYR A 308 -2.00 -0.36 -21.96
C TYR A 308 -2.25 -0.79 -20.51
N ALA A 309 -1.70 -0.06 -19.53
CA ALA A 309 -2.04 -0.30 -18.13
C ALA A 309 -3.53 -0.02 -17.84
N ALA A 310 -4.06 1.08 -18.38
CA ALA A 310 -5.47 1.41 -18.28
C ALA A 310 -6.37 0.34 -18.95
N TYR A 311 -5.92 -0.26 -20.06
CA TYR A 311 -6.60 -1.41 -20.68
C TYR A 311 -6.66 -2.62 -19.73
N LYS A 312 -5.56 -2.91 -19.03
CA LYS A 312 -5.51 -4.01 -18.03
C LYS A 312 -6.40 -3.74 -16.80
N LEU A 313 -6.66 -2.48 -16.50
CA LEU A 313 -7.54 -2.03 -15.40
C LEU A 313 -8.98 -1.75 -15.84
N PRO A 314 -9.50 -2.40 -16.85
CA PRO A 314 -10.69 -2.17 -17.67
C PRO A 314 -11.26 -0.74 -17.61
N MET A 315 -10.40 0.24 -17.91
CA MET A 315 -10.80 1.66 -17.93
C MET A 315 -11.77 1.97 -19.07
N PRO A 316 -12.67 2.95 -18.89
CA PRO A 316 -13.57 3.40 -19.95
C PRO A 316 -12.84 3.70 -21.26
N GLY A 317 -13.44 3.31 -22.39
CA GLY A 317 -12.87 3.44 -23.73
C GLY A 317 -11.92 2.32 -24.16
N LEU A 318 -11.47 1.48 -23.22
CA LEU A 318 -10.48 0.42 -23.45
C LEU A 318 -10.99 -0.99 -23.11
N ALA A 319 -12.05 -1.10 -22.35
CA ALA A 319 -12.65 -2.38 -21.99
C ALA A 319 -14.08 -2.51 -22.53
N ASP A 320 -14.47 -3.70 -22.94
CA ASP A 320 -15.86 -4.03 -23.14
C ASP A 320 -16.56 -4.01 -21.78
N THR A 321 -17.70 -3.34 -21.73
CA THR A 321 -18.70 -3.30 -20.66
C THR A 321 -18.32 -3.79 -19.27
N PRO A 322 -18.99 -3.34 -18.23
CA PRO A 322 -18.51 -3.48 -16.85
C PRO A 322 -17.92 -4.86 -16.63
N PRO A 323 -16.76 -4.95 -15.98
CA PRO A 323 -16.17 -6.25 -15.66
C PRO A 323 -17.24 -7.12 -15.01
N PRO A 324 -17.25 -8.44 -15.26
CA PRO A 324 -18.18 -9.34 -14.58
C PRO A 324 -18.09 -9.09 -13.09
N GLU A 325 -19.17 -9.34 -12.36
CA GLU A 325 -19.23 -9.20 -10.90
C GLU A 325 -18.07 -9.94 -10.22
N LEU A 326 -16.94 -9.26 -10.12
CA LEU A 326 -15.79 -9.76 -9.37
C LEU A 326 -16.01 -9.36 -7.91
N ARG A 327 -16.41 -10.33 -7.08
CA ARG A 327 -16.59 -10.11 -5.66
C ARG A 327 -15.25 -9.86 -5.01
N ARG A 328 -14.97 -8.61 -4.69
CA ARG A 328 -13.81 -8.24 -3.90
C ARG A 328 -14.02 -8.59 -2.44
N ASN A 329 -12.93 -9.00 -1.81
CA ASN A 329 -12.89 -9.28 -0.38
C ASN A 329 -11.75 -8.47 0.26
N SER A 330 -11.82 -8.32 1.57
CA SER A 330 -10.75 -7.72 2.37
C SER A 330 -10.78 -8.36 3.75
N PHE A 331 -9.68 -8.94 4.20
CA PHE A 331 -9.58 -9.35 5.59
C PHE A 331 -9.72 -8.12 6.51
N PRO A 332 -9.98 -8.28 7.82
CA PRO A 332 -10.05 -7.16 8.75
C PRO A 332 -8.88 -6.18 8.59
N GLY A 333 -7.66 -6.68 8.54
CA GLY A 333 -6.43 -5.93 8.30
C GLY A 333 -6.01 -5.83 6.82
N GLY A 334 -6.92 -6.02 5.86
CA GLY A 334 -6.58 -6.08 4.45
C GLY A 334 -5.72 -7.31 4.13
N ASN A 335 -4.79 -7.16 3.22
CA ASN A 335 -3.96 -8.29 2.77
C ASN A 335 -2.95 -8.80 3.84
N SER A 336 -2.94 -8.20 5.06
CA SER A 336 -2.19 -8.74 6.22
C SER A 336 -2.55 -10.20 6.51
N GLY A 337 -3.79 -10.61 6.23
CA GLY A 337 -4.24 -11.98 6.41
C GLY A 337 -3.38 -13.00 5.65
N PHE A 338 -2.97 -12.70 4.41
CA PHE A 338 -2.07 -13.58 3.66
C PHE A 338 -0.69 -13.70 4.31
N ALA A 339 -0.12 -12.57 4.77
CA ALA A 339 1.15 -12.59 5.49
C ALA A 339 1.05 -13.43 6.77
N ARG A 340 -0.06 -13.34 7.50
CA ARG A 340 -0.33 -14.13 8.70
C ARG A 340 -0.42 -15.64 8.38
N TYR A 341 -1.07 -16.02 7.30
CA TYR A 341 -1.10 -17.41 6.83
C TYR A 341 0.30 -17.96 6.54
N LEU A 342 1.11 -17.20 5.81
CA LEU A 342 2.49 -17.58 5.52
C LEU A 342 3.32 -17.72 6.80
N VAL A 343 3.24 -16.74 7.70
CA VAL A 343 3.99 -16.79 8.97
C VAL A 343 3.52 -17.92 9.87
N LYS A 344 2.22 -18.15 9.97
CA LYS A 344 1.67 -19.30 10.74
C LYS A 344 2.19 -20.64 10.22
N ARG A 345 2.26 -20.79 8.89
CA ARG A 345 2.81 -21.99 8.25
C ARG A 345 4.30 -22.17 8.49
N LEU A 346 5.09 -21.08 8.46
CA LEU A 346 6.54 -21.09 8.63
C LEU A 346 6.96 -21.23 10.09
N ILE A 347 6.28 -20.54 11.00
CA ILE A 347 6.56 -20.47 12.44
C ILE A 347 5.24 -20.57 13.20
N PRO A 348 4.72 -21.78 13.47
CA PRO A 348 3.38 -21.96 14.05
C PRO A 348 3.14 -21.20 15.34
N ASP A 349 4.17 -21.08 16.20
CA ASP A 349 4.08 -20.36 17.49
C ASP A 349 4.01 -18.84 17.34
N ALA A 350 4.28 -18.29 16.15
CA ALA A 350 4.30 -16.85 15.92
C ALA A 350 2.89 -16.20 15.94
N ILE A 351 1.84 -17.01 15.74
CA ILE A 351 0.46 -16.56 15.86
C ILE A 351 -0.26 -17.52 16.80
N GLN A 352 -0.84 -16.99 17.87
CA GLN A 352 -1.56 -17.77 18.89
C GLN A 352 -2.81 -18.42 18.31
N GLY A 353 -3.15 -19.59 18.83
CA GLY A 353 -4.29 -20.37 18.40
C GLY A 353 -3.94 -21.51 17.44
N SER A 354 -4.95 -22.14 16.88
CA SER A 354 -4.82 -23.26 15.95
C SER A 354 -4.54 -22.78 14.50
N ASP A 355 -4.55 -23.73 13.54
CA ASP A 355 -4.42 -23.42 12.11
C ASP A 355 -5.78 -23.09 11.45
N ARG A 356 -6.81 -22.80 12.26
CA ARG A 356 -8.11 -22.35 11.73
C ARG A 356 -8.05 -20.90 11.26
N PHE A 357 -8.88 -20.57 10.31
CA PHE A 357 -9.01 -19.23 9.73
C PHE A 357 -9.11 -18.14 10.79
N GLU A 358 -9.99 -18.33 11.78
CA GLU A 358 -10.28 -17.35 12.80
C GLU A 358 -9.04 -17.05 13.67
N ASP A 359 -8.33 -18.10 14.06
CA ASP A 359 -7.14 -17.97 14.90
C ASP A 359 -5.98 -17.30 14.11
N ILE A 360 -5.82 -17.65 12.83
CA ILE A 360 -4.78 -17.04 12.00
C ILE A 360 -5.02 -15.55 11.79
N ILE A 361 -6.26 -15.16 11.46
CA ILE A 361 -6.58 -13.76 11.11
C ILE A 361 -6.62 -12.86 12.34
N THR A 362 -7.13 -13.35 13.48
CA THR A 362 -7.38 -12.50 14.66
C THR A 362 -6.50 -12.81 15.87
N GLY A 363 -5.71 -13.89 15.81
CA GLY A 363 -4.86 -14.33 16.89
C GLY A 363 -3.71 -13.35 17.20
N LYS A 364 -3.28 -13.32 18.44
CA LYS A 364 -2.15 -12.48 18.88
C LYS A 364 -0.85 -12.93 18.24
N ILE A 365 -0.02 -11.95 17.83
CA ILE A 365 1.33 -12.22 17.31
C ILE A 365 2.28 -12.39 18.50
N ASN A 366 2.94 -13.55 18.57
CA ASN A 366 4.01 -13.82 19.50
C ASN A 366 5.36 -13.44 18.85
N VAL A 367 5.76 -12.20 19.04
CA VAL A 367 7.01 -11.66 18.45
C VAL A 367 8.24 -12.46 18.90
N ASN A 368 8.24 -12.97 20.15
CA ASN A 368 9.36 -13.74 20.69
C ASN A 368 9.52 -15.13 20.01
N ALA A 369 8.52 -15.60 19.30
CA ALA A 369 8.60 -16.84 18.54
C ALA A 369 9.26 -16.67 17.16
N LEU A 370 9.43 -15.44 16.67
CA LEU A 370 9.87 -15.20 15.29
C LEU A 370 11.37 -15.44 15.08
N ASP A 371 12.23 -15.21 16.09
CA ASP A 371 13.70 -15.26 15.95
C ASP A 371 14.35 -16.10 17.06
N ARG A 372 13.91 -17.34 17.28
CA ARG A 372 14.53 -18.26 18.24
C ARG A 372 15.72 -18.99 17.61
N GLU A 373 16.84 -19.10 18.31
CA GLU A 373 18.06 -19.74 17.80
C GLU A 373 17.90 -21.22 17.42
N SER A 374 17.00 -21.91 18.08
CA SER A 374 16.70 -23.33 17.82
C SER A 374 15.92 -23.59 16.53
N GLN A 375 15.38 -22.54 15.88
CA GLN A 375 14.56 -22.69 14.68
C GLN A 375 15.43 -22.71 13.42
N ALA A 376 15.08 -23.58 12.47
CA ALA A 376 15.71 -23.62 11.16
C ALA A 376 15.33 -22.41 10.28
N LEU A 377 14.11 -21.87 10.45
CA LEU A 377 13.61 -20.68 9.78
C LEU A 377 13.27 -19.61 10.81
N ARG A 378 13.81 -18.41 10.62
CA ARG A 378 13.70 -17.30 11.56
C ARG A 378 13.32 -16.01 10.84
N ILE A 379 12.61 -15.13 11.51
CA ILE A 379 12.26 -13.76 11.03
C ILE A 379 12.79 -12.77 12.07
N ARG A 380 13.84 -12.06 11.72
CA ARG A 380 14.47 -11.02 12.55
C ARG A 380 13.92 -9.65 12.17
N GLN A 381 13.09 -9.11 13.03
CA GLN A 381 12.47 -7.80 12.86
C GLN A 381 13.34 -6.68 13.42
N GLY A 382 13.11 -5.43 12.98
CA GLY A 382 13.93 -4.29 13.35
C GLY A 382 15.39 -4.42 12.87
N ALA A 383 15.62 -5.23 11.83
CA ALA A 383 16.93 -5.54 11.28
C ALA A 383 17.07 -4.92 9.88
N THR A 384 17.74 -3.78 9.78
CA THR A 384 17.92 -3.05 8.53
C THR A 384 19.18 -3.50 7.81
N ALA A 385 19.05 -4.18 6.68
CA ALA A 385 20.18 -4.53 5.82
C ALA A 385 20.84 -3.26 5.26
N LEU A 386 22.16 -3.15 5.40
CA LEU A 386 22.96 -2.00 5.00
C LEU A 386 23.90 -2.31 3.83
N ALA A 387 24.41 -3.56 3.78
CA ALA A 387 25.24 -4.04 2.69
C ALA A 387 25.04 -5.52 2.47
N VAL A 388 24.92 -5.91 1.20
CA VAL A 388 24.89 -7.28 0.71
C VAL A 388 25.98 -7.38 -0.36
N THR A 389 26.97 -8.24 -0.15
CA THR A 389 28.18 -8.27 -0.99
C THR A 389 28.70 -9.70 -1.10
N HIS A 390 29.05 -10.15 -2.29
CA HIS A 390 29.72 -11.44 -2.47
C HIS A 390 31.09 -11.45 -1.76
N GLU A 391 31.46 -12.56 -1.16
CA GLU A 391 32.83 -12.75 -0.62
C GLU A 391 33.71 -13.30 -1.72
N GLY A 392 34.22 -12.42 -2.59
CA GLY A 392 34.97 -12.72 -3.80
C GLY A 392 34.23 -12.29 -5.08
N GLU A 393 34.67 -12.78 -6.20
CA GLU A 393 34.02 -12.52 -7.50
C GLU A 393 32.63 -13.17 -7.56
N ALA A 394 31.61 -12.41 -7.94
CA ALA A 394 30.22 -12.86 -7.90
C ALA A 394 29.96 -14.18 -8.67
N ALA A 395 30.69 -14.39 -9.78
CA ALA A 395 30.53 -15.59 -10.61
C ALA A 395 31.04 -16.88 -9.92
N SER A 396 31.94 -16.76 -8.95
CA SER A 396 32.61 -17.89 -8.27
C SER A 396 32.49 -17.85 -6.75
N ALA A 397 31.87 -16.83 -6.18
CA ALA A 397 31.72 -16.70 -4.74
C ALA A 397 30.89 -17.85 -4.15
N ASP A 398 31.35 -18.43 -3.06
CA ASP A 398 30.63 -19.46 -2.31
C ASP A 398 29.62 -18.87 -1.33
N THR A 399 29.87 -17.64 -0.86
CA THR A 399 29.08 -16.96 0.15
C THR A 399 28.88 -15.47 -0.15
N VAL A 400 27.83 -14.94 0.46
CA VAL A 400 27.47 -13.54 0.48
C VAL A 400 27.52 -13.06 1.93
N ARG A 401 28.15 -11.91 2.16
CA ARG A 401 28.14 -11.21 3.45
C ARG A 401 26.98 -10.24 3.49
N ILE A 402 26.22 -10.26 4.57
CA ILE A 402 25.15 -9.33 4.85
C ILE A 402 25.50 -8.56 6.13
N THR A 403 25.66 -7.24 6.02
CA THR A 403 25.83 -6.34 7.18
C THR A 403 24.53 -5.58 7.41
N TYR A 404 24.07 -5.54 8.65
CA TYR A 404 22.78 -4.95 9.02
C TYR A 404 22.85 -4.24 10.37
N ALA A 405 21.97 -3.26 10.57
CA ALA A 405 21.75 -2.62 11.85
C ALA A 405 20.60 -3.31 12.59
N HIS A 406 20.80 -3.64 13.86
CA HIS A 406 19.78 -4.25 14.70
C HIS A 406 20.00 -3.86 16.16
N GLN A 407 18.97 -3.35 16.81
CA GLN A 407 19.01 -2.92 18.22
C GLN A 407 20.18 -1.97 18.52
N GLY A 408 20.40 -0.98 17.65
CA GLY A 408 21.45 0.03 17.78
C GLY A 408 22.87 -0.45 17.48
N ALA A 409 23.09 -1.74 17.17
CA ALA A 409 24.38 -2.31 16.84
C ALA A 409 24.49 -2.69 15.36
N LEU A 410 25.70 -2.60 14.81
CA LEU A 410 26.04 -3.19 13.51
C LEU A 410 26.39 -4.66 13.70
N LYS A 411 25.78 -5.52 12.91
CA LYS A 411 26.00 -6.97 12.90
C LYS A 411 26.28 -7.45 11.49
N SER A 412 26.93 -8.60 11.36
CA SER A 412 27.19 -9.23 10.06
C SER A 412 26.92 -10.73 10.14
N LEU A 413 26.53 -11.31 9.01
CA LEU A 413 26.31 -12.74 8.83
C LEU A 413 26.70 -13.17 7.41
N ARG A 414 26.85 -14.48 7.18
CA ARG A 414 27.09 -15.10 5.89
C ARG A 414 25.89 -15.92 5.43
N ALA A 415 25.67 -15.96 4.12
CA ALA A 415 24.69 -16.82 3.50
C ALA A 415 25.27 -17.47 2.24
N LYS A 416 24.84 -18.70 1.93
CA LYS A 416 25.17 -19.37 0.65
C LYS A 416 24.41 -18.74 -0.53
N ALA A 417 23.23 -18.18 -0.24
CA ALA A 417 22.43 -17.43 -1.20
C ALA A 417 21.62 -16.34 -0.50
N VAL A 418 21.26 -15.29 -1.24
CA VAL A 418 20.43 -14.18 -0.76
C VAL A 418 19.30 -13.91 -1.71
N VAL A 419 18.08 -13.69 -1.18
CA VAL A 419 16.93 -13.17 -1.93
C VAL A 419 16.67 -11.73 -1.47
N MET A 420 16.74 -10.77 -2.41
CA MET A 420 16.41 -9.38 -2.18
C MET A 420 14.90 -9.14 -2.40
N ALA A 421 14.09 -9.48 -1.40
CA ALA A 421 12.64 -9.32 -1.43
C ALA A 421 12.18 -7.92 -1.00
N THR A 422 12.96 -6.91 -1.34
CA THR A 422 12.69 -5.48 -1.09
C THR A 422 12.36 -4.73 -2.37
N GLY A 423 11.96 -3.47 -2.27
CA GLY A 423 11.76 -2.64 -3.46
C GLY A 423 13.07 -2.43 -4.22
N GLY A 424 13.02 -2.47 -5.57
CA GLY A 424 14.18 -2.33 -6.43
C GLY A 424 14.99 -1.04 -6.20
N TRP A 425 14.35 0.03 -5.70
CA TRP A 425 15.04 1.26 -5.29
C TRP A 425 16.01 1.05 -4.13
N ILE A 426 15.73 0.09 -3.23
CA ILE A 426 16.61 -0.26 -2.10
C ILE A 426 17.76 -1.14 -2.57
N ASN A 427 17.49 -2.15 -3.43
CA ASN A 427 18.50 -3.09 -3.92
C ASN A 427 19.72 -2.37 -4.53
N ARG A 428 19.47 -1.28 -5.24
CA ARG A 428 20.53 -0.43 -5.85
C ARG A 428 21.53 0.15 -4.84
N HIS A 429 21.12 0.33 -3.60
CA HIS A 429 21.95 0.92 -2.55
C HIS A 429 22.55 -0.13 -1.62
N VAL A 430 21.83 -1.21 -1.38
CA VAL A 430 22.20 -2.24 -0.42
C VAL A 430 23.11 -3.31 -1.03
N VAL A 431 22.90 -3.71 -2.31
CA VAL A 431 23.79 -4.63 -3.02
C VAL A 431 24.99 -3.84 -3.54
N THR A 432 26.12 -3.92 -2.81
CA THR A 432 27.25 -3.00 -3.00
C THR A 432 28.08 -3.29 -4.25
N ASP A 433 28.19 -4.54 -4.64
CA ASP A 433 28.91 -5.03 -5.82
C ASP A 433 28.01 -5.24 -7.06
N MET A 434 26.80 -4.71 -7.02
CA MET A 434 25.83 -4.82 -8.13
C MET A 434 26.38 -4.21 -9.42
N PRO A 435 26.33 -4.93 -10.57
CA PRO A 435 26.74 -4.40 -11.87
C PRO A 435 25.90 -3.21 -12.32
N ASN A 436 26.48 -2.34 -13.13
CA ASN A 436 25.81 -1.15 -13.64
C ASN A 436 24.54 -1.48 -14.45
N GLU A 437 24.55 -2.58 -15.20
CA GLU A 437 23.37 -3.00 -15.97
C GLU A 437 22.14 -3.26 -15.07
N PHE A 438 22.32 -3.90 -13.89
CA PHE A 438 21.26 -4.10 -12.92
C PHE A 438 20.82 -2.77 -12.28
N ARG A 439 21.78 -1.89 -11.93
CA ARG A 439 21.46 -0.55 -11.39
C ARG A 439 20.62 0.26 -12.36
N GLN A 440 20.94 0.19 -13.66
CA GLN A 440 20.19 0.85 -14.73
C GLN A 440 18.81 0.23 -14.90
N ALA A 441 18.71 -1.11 -14.88
CA ALA A 441 17.45 -1.81 -14.97
C ALA A 441 16.49 -1.46 -13.81
N TYR A 442 16.95 -1.48 -12.58
CA TYR A 442 16.17 -1.01 -11.41
C TYR A 442 15.81 0.49 -11.52
N GLY A 443 16.67 1.30 -12.15
CA GLY A 443 16.45 2.74 -12.37
C GLY A 443 15.28 3.07 -13.30
N GLN A 444 14.75 2.10 -14.04
CA GLN A 444 13.58 2.29 -14.90
C GLN A 444 12.26 2.33 -14.10
N PHE A 445 12.23 1.75 -12.92
CA PHE A 445 11.04 1.75 -12.09
C PHE A 445 10.87 3.11 -11.40
N VAL A 446 9.73 3.72 -11.61
CA VAL A 446 9.32 4.96 -10.95
C VAL A 446 8.26 4.62 -9.92
N HIS A 447 8.45 5.02 -8.67
CA HIS A 447 7.55 4.68 -7.58
C HIS A 447 6.84 5.93 -7.07
N ALA A 448 5.51 5.88 -7.04
CA ALA A 448 4.68 6.95 -6.51
C ALA A 448 4.41 6.76 -5.00
N PRO A 449 4.32 7.86 -4.25
CA PRO A 449 3.94 7.84 -2.85
C PRO A 449 2.44 7.67 -2.66
N PHE A 450 2.05 7.23 -1.46
CA PHE A 450 0.65 7.07 -1.09
C PHE A 450 0.44 7.27 0.43
N LEU A 451 -0.72 7.77 0.83
CA LEU A 451 -1.13 7.86 2.22
C LEU A 451 -2.43 7.08 2.45
N VAL A 452 -2.41 6.19 3.42
CA VAL A 452 -3.64 5.62 3.98
C VAL A 452 -3.82 6.19 5.39
N ALA A 453 -4.81 7.05 5.58
CA ALA A 453 -5.15 7.59 6.89
C ALA A 453 -6.39 6.86 7.42
N ASN A 454 -6.23 6.16 8.53
CA ASN A 454 -7.32 5.47 9.21
C ASN A 454 -7.79 6.33 10.38
N VAL A 455 -9.07 6.73 10.35
CA VAL A 455 -9.74 7.53 11.38
C VAL A 455 -10.70 6.62 12.14
N ALA A 456 -10.38 6.31 13.37
CA ALA A 456 -11.28 5.59 14.25
C ALA A 456 -12.39 6.53 14.72
N LEU A 457 -13.63 6.14 14.51
CA LEU A 457 -14.83 6.90 14.87
C LEU A 457 -15.57 6.23 16.01
N THR A 458 -16.19 7.01 16.88
CA THR A 458 -17.10 6.54 17.92
C THR A 458 -18.47 6.14 17.38
N ASN A 459 -18.89 6.78 16.28
CA ASN A 459 -20.11 6.53 15.52
C ASN A 459 -19.95 7.04 14.08
N TRP A 460 -20.87 6.69 13.19
CA TRP A 460 -20.89 7.16 11.80
C TRP A 460 -22.29 7.62 11.35
N GLU A 461 -23.10 8.13 12.30
CA GLU A 461 -24.45 8.61 12.04
C GLU A 461 -24.51 9.69 10.96
N PHE A 462 -23.47 10.52 10.84
CA PHE A 462 -23.39 11.57 9.84
C PHE A 462 -23.33 11.01 8.39
N LEU A 463 -22.67 9.87 8.16
CA LEU A 463 -22.68 9.15 6.87
C LEU A 463 -24.05 8.52 6.61
N TYR A 464 -24.62 7.92 7.66
CA TYR A 464 -25.95 7.31 7.58
C TYR A 464 -27.03 8.34 7.20
N LYS A 465 -27.01 9.53 7.77
CA LYS A 465 -27.92 10.64 7.45
C LYS A 465 -27.78 11.11 6.00
N LEU A 466 -26.60 11.03 5.41
CA LEU A 466 -26.35 11.31 4.00
C LEU A 466 -26.76 10.15 3.07
N GLY A 467 -26.98 8.96 3.60
CA GLY A 467 -27.25 7.75 2.83
C GLY A 467 -26.03 7.22 2.07
N ILE A 468 -24.82 7.43 2.61
CA ILE A 468 -23.54 7.04 1.97
C ILE A 468 -22.67 6.21 2.89
N THR A 469 -21.81 5.41 2.30
CA THR A 469 -20.73 4.66 2.97
C THR A 469 -19.35 5.00 2.43
N ALA A 470 -19.31 5.69 1.30
CA ALA A 470 -18.11 6.23 0.67
C ALA A 470 -18.36 7.64 0.15
N ALA A 471 -17.33 8.48 0.18
CA ALA A 471 -17.36 9.85 -0.30
C ALA A 471 -16.21 10.10 -1.29
N ILE A 472 -16.50 10.87 -2.34
CA ILE A 472 -15.54 11.34 -3.34
C ILE A 472 -15.70 12.84 -3.49
N TRP A 473 -14.62 13.58 -3.66
CA TRP A 473 -14.63 15.03 -3.90
C TRP A 473 -13.49 15.47 -4.80
N ASP A 474 -13.68 16.60 -5.49
CA ASP A 474 -12.59 17.28 -6.19
C ASP A 474 -11.73 18.03 -5.17
N LYS A 475 -10.43 17.78 -5.18
CA LYS A 475 -9.48 18.43 -4.28
C LYS A 475 -9.29 19.89 -4.69
N GLY A 476 -9.80 20.82 -3.86
CA GLY A 476 -9.48 22.24 -3.94
C GLY A 476 -8.08 22.52 -3.37
N GLU A 477 -7.65 23.77 -3.46
CA GLU A 477 -6.29 24.19 -3.06
C GLU A 477 -5.95 23.84 -1.60
N ASN A 478 -6.95 23.94 -0.70
CA ASN A 478 -6.79 23.68 0.74
C ASN A 478 -7.45 22.38 1.20
N ASP A 479 -7.89 21.51 0.28
CA ASP A 479 -8.57 20.28 0.61
C ASP A 479 -7.59 19.13 0.84
N PHE A 480 -7.91 18.27 1.80
CA PHE A 480 -7.19 17.04 2.05
C PHE A 480 -7.83 15.87 1.28
N GLY A 481 -6.98 15.08 0.59
CA GLY A 481 -7.40 13.84 -0.05
C GLY A 481 -8.41 14.02 -1.19
N TYR A 482 -9.04 12.92 -1.56
CA TYR A 482 -10.02 12.85 -2.65
C TYR A 482 -11.18 11.92 -2.34
N THR A 483 -11.00 11.03 -1.38
CA THR A 483 -11.95 9.96 -1.09
C THR A 483 -11.77 9.39 0.31
N CYS A 484 -12.87 8.91 0.88
CA CYS A 484 -12.86 8.10 2.10
C CYS A 484 -14.05 7.13 2.10
N ASN A 485 -13.93 6.04 2.84
CA ASN A 485 -15.03 5.09 3.04
C ASN A 485 -14.95 4.36 4.37
N ILE A 486 -16.10 3.85 4.81
CA ILE A 486 -16.20 2.75 5.76
C ILE A 486 -16.38 1.45 4.97
N ARG A 487 -15.64 0.39 5.37
CA ARG A 487 -15.70 -0.91 4.69
C ARG A 487 -16.84 -1.77 5.24
N ASN A 488 -17.28 -2.75 4.44
CA ASN A 488 -18.08 -3.84 4.96
C ASN A 488 -17.17 -4.77 5.78
N PRO A 489 -17.36 -4.88 7.11
CA PRO A 489 -16.47 -5.69 7.93
C PRO A 489 -16.66 -7.18 7.65
N MET A 490 -15.54 -7.89 7.41
CA MET A 490 -15.52 -9.34 7.39
C MET A 490 -15.69 -9.85 8.84
N GLN A 491 -16.57 -10.81 9.04
CA GLN A 491 -16.80 -11.48 10.30
C GLN A 491 -15.82 -12.65 10.43
N VAL A 492 -15.04 -12.72 11.50
CA VAL A 492 -14.00 -13.74 11.70
C VAL A 492 -14.03 -14.25 13.13
N GLY A 493 -14.67 -15.39 13.36
CA GLY A 493 -14.83 -15.92 14.69
C GLY A 493 -15.53 -14.94 15.63
N ASP A 494 -14.88 -14.60 16.74
CA ASP A 494 -15.37 -13.61 17.71
C ASP A 494 -15.12 -12.15 17.28
N TYR A 495 -14.33 -11.91 16.26
CA TYR A 495 -14.17 -10.57 15.67
C TYR A 495 -15.39 -10.25 14.81
N ARG A 496 -16.37 -9.59 15.41
CA ARG A 496 -17.64 -9.22 14.78
C ARG A 496 -17.93 -7.73 15.02
N PRO A 497 -17.17 -6.83 14.35
CA PRO A 497 -17.39 -5.41 14.53
C PRO A 497 -18.81 -5.02 14.08
N PRO A 498 -19.50 -4.18 14.85
CA PRO A 498 -20.90 -3.85 14.57
C PRO A 498 -21.03 -3.01 13.30
N LEU A 499 -22.01 -3.33 12.47
CA LEU A 499 -22.43 -2.51 11.33
C LEU A 499 -23.68 -1.71 11.75
N ASP A 500 -23.48 -0.74 12.64
CA ASP A 500 -24.51 0.11 13.25
C ASP A 500 -24.02 1.57 13.30
N PRO A 501 -24.79 2.55 12.79
CA PRO A 501 -24.38 3.96 12.75
C PRO A 501 -24.02 4.57 14.12
N SER A 502 -24.61 4.07 15.19
CA SER A 502 -24.33 4.55 16.56
C SER A 502 -23.09 3.89 17.21
N ARG A 503 -22.43 2.97 16.49
CA ARG A 503 -21.31 2.18 17.01
C ARG A 503 -19.99 2.55 16.35
N PRO A 504 -18.85 2.24 16.99
CA PRO A 504 -17.53 2.54 16.45
C PRO A 504 -17.25 1.87 15.11
N THR A 505 -16.53 2.58 14.23
CA THR A 505 -16.01 2.07 12.96
C THR A 505 -14.69 2.75 12.59
N VAL A 506 -14.08 2.35 11.46
CA VAL A 506 -12.94 3.04 10.87
C VAL A 506 -13.34 3.65 9.54
N LEU A 507 -13.12 4.97 9.40
CA LEU A 507 -13.18 5.71 8.14
C LEU A 507 -11.76 5.80 7.57
N SER A 508 -11.54 5.24 6.39
CA SER A 508 -10.23 5.25 5.74
C SER A 508 -10.20 6.26 4.61
N PHE A 509 -9.20 7.16 4.64
CA PHE A 509 -8.82 8.02 3.53
C PHE A 509 -7.74 7.29 2.72
N TYR A 510 -8.02 7.07 1.44
CA TYR A 510 -7.11 6.41 0.51
C TYR A 510 -6.58 7.45 -0.48
N THR A 511 -5.39 8.03 -0.18
CA THR A 511 -4.96 9.32 -0.73
C THR A 511 -3.72 9.19 -1.61
N PRO A 512 -3.87 9.26 -2.96
CA PRO A 512 -2.76 9.39 -3.89
C PRO A 512 -2.18 10.81 -3.91
N PHE A 513 -0.94 10.93 -4.38
CA PHE A 513 -0.28 12.21 -4.66
C PHE A 513 0.06 12.29 -6.15
N PHE A 514 -0.72 13.05 -6.90
CA PHE A 514 -0.51 13.24 -8.34
C PHE A 514 -0.76 14.69 -8.75
N TYR A 515 0.01 15.16 -9.72
CA TYR A 515 0.05 16.55 -10.17
C TYR A 515 0.00 16.60 -11.69
N PRO A 516 -1.20 16.47 -12.28
CA PRO A 516 -1.36 16.35 -13.73
C PRO A 516 -0.73 17.51 -14.50
N GLY A 517 0.05 17.17 -15.53
CA GLY A 517 0.77 18.14 -16.36
C GLY A 517 2.25 18.32 -16.01
N GLU A 518 2.71 17.85 -14.86
CA GLU A 518 4.13 17.77 -14.54
C GLU A 518 4.73 16.46 -15.10
N ASP A 519 6.06 16.43 -15.35
CA ASP A 519 6.71 15.17 -15.73
C ASP A 519 6.64 14.14 -14.58
N ILE A 520 6.67 12.85 -14.93
CA ILE A 520 6.41 11.74 -14.01
C ILE A 520 7.35 11.73 -12.80
N ARG A 521 8.65 12.04 -13.01
CA ARG A 521 9.64 12.05 -11.93
C ARG A 521 9.42 13.24 -10.99
N THR A 522 9.02 14.36 -11.54
CA THR A 522 8.64 15.57 -10.78
C THR A 522 7.38 15.30 -9.96
N GLN A 523 6.34 14.69 -10.55
CA GLN A 523 5.11 14.33 -9.81
C GLN A 523 5.42 13.45 -8.60
N VAL A 524 6.17 12.36 -8.77
CA VAL A 524 6.47 11.44 -7.65
C VAL A 524 7.41 12.04 -6.61
N SER A 525 8.34 12.90 -7.02
CA SER A 525 9.24 13.60 -6.09
C SER A 525 8.48 14.61 -5.24
N ARG A 526 7.62 15.42 -5.88
CA ARG A 526 6.76 16.41 -5.22
C ARG A 526 5.82 15.72 -4.22
N GLY A 527 5.15 14.64 -4.66
CA GLY A 527 4.24 13.90 -3.79
C GLY A 527 4.94 13.26 -2.58
N ARG A 528 6.16 12.75 -2.77
CA ARG A 528 6.97 12.20 -1.68
C ARG A 528 7.40 13.28 -0.69
N ASN A 529 7.77 14.46 -1.19
CA ASN A 529 8.11 15.60 -0.34
C ASN A 529 6.88 16.07 0.47
N GLU A 530 5.71 16.19 -0.15
CA GLU A 530 4.46 16.53 0.54
C GLU A 530 4.14 15.48 1.61
N LEU A 531 4.18 14.18 1.24
CA LEU A 531 3.89 13.07 2.15
C LEU A 531 4.79 13.09 3.39
N LEU A 532 6.09 13.28 3.22
CA LEU A 532 7.07 13.10 4.30
C LEU A 532 7.32 14.38 5.10
N ASN A 533 7.17 15.57 4.50
CA ASN A 533 7.42 16.84 5.18
C ASN A 533 6.21 17.38 5.94
N THR A 534 5.00 16.90 5.63
CA THR A 534 3.80 17.27 6.39
C THR A 534 3.80 16.56 7.73
N SER A 535 3.78 17.28 8.82
CA SER A 535 3.80 16.70 10.18
C SER A 535 2.49 15.97 10.52
N PHE A 536 2.51 15.12 11.56
CA PHE A 536 1.27 14.46 12.01
C PHE A 536 0.21 15.48 12.46
N PRO A 537 0.52 16.51 13.30
CA PRO A 537 -0.48 17.50 13.70
C PRO A 537 -1.06 18.26 12.50
N GLU A 538 -0.27 18.51 11.46
CA GLU A 538 -0.75 19.18 10.25
C GLU A 538 -1.69 18.27 9.45
N TYR A 539 -1.37 16.98 9.26
CA TYR A 539 -2.31 16.04 8.64
C TYR A 539 -3.58 15.85 9.47
N GLU A 540 -3.46 15.75 10.80
CA GLU A 540 -4.61 15.65 11.70
C GLU A 540 -5.54 16.86 11.51
N ARG A 541 -5.00 18.08 11.49
CA ARG A 541 -5.77 19.31 11.25
C ARG A 541 -6.46 19.26 9.88
N GLN A 542 -5.73 18.95 8.80
CA GLN A 542 -6.28 18.88 7.45
C GLN A 542 -7.39 17.82 7.31
N ILE A 543 -7.21 16.64 7.90
CA ILE A 543 -8.22 15.59 7.91
C ILE A 543 -9.48 16.05 8.64
N LEU A 544 -9.34 16.62 9.83
CA LEU A 544 -10.49 17.07 10.63
C LEU A 544 -11.22 18.22 9.95
N GLU A 545 -10.52 19.20 9.38
CA GLU A 545 -11.11 20.32 8.63
C GLU A 545 -11.86 19.80 7.38
N GLN A 546 -11.27 18.84 6.64
CA GLN A 546 -11.93 18.20 5.50
C GLN A 546 -13.19 17.45 5.93
N MET A 547 -13.15 16.70 7.03
CA MET A 547 -14.33 16.00 7.55
C MET A 547 -15.43 16.98 7.99
N VAL A 548 -15.08 18.09 8.62
CA VAL A 548 -16.04 19.15 8.98
C VAL A 548 -16.66 19.77 7.73
N LYS A 549 -15.85 20.06 6.69
CA LYS A 549 -16.32 20.59 5.41
C LYS A 549 -17.33 19.63 4.74
N LEU A 550 -17.02 18.34 4.73
CA LEU A 550 -17.85 17.31 4.10
C LEU A 550 -19.11 16.99 4.93
N PHE A 551 -18.96 16.79 6.21
CA PHE A 551 -19.94 16.11 7.04
C PHE A 551 -20.54 16.98 8.17
N GLY A 552 -20.02 18.18 8.39
CA GLY A 552 -20.48 19.06 9.49
C GLY A 552 -21.98 19.38 9.41
N SER A 553 -22.51 19.61 8.19
CA SER A 553 -23.94 19.85 7.98
C SER A 553 -24.83 18.63 8.29
N SER A 554 -24.23 17.43 8.29
CA SER A 554 -24.90 16.16 8.64
C SER A 554 -24.75 15.80 10.11
N GLY A 555 -24.10 16.66 10.89
CA GLY A 555 -23.95 16.53 12.34
C GLY A 555 -22.62 15.94 12.81
N PHE A 556 -21.61 15.83 11.95
CA PHE A 556 -20.26 15.46 12.37
C PHE A 556 -19.64 16.52 13.27
N ASP A 557 -19.09 16.08 14.42
CA ASP A 557 -18.30 16.90 15.34
C ASP A 557 -16.99 16.15 15.67
N PRO A 558 -15.82 16.69 15.29
CA PRO A 558 -14.55 16.01 15.48
C PRO A 558 -14.23 15.70 16.95
N ARG A 559 -14.70 16.51 17.89
CA ARG A 559 -14.46 16.31 19.33
C ARG A 559 -15.24 15.16 19.91
N ARG A 560 -16.41 14.88 19.35
CA ARG A 560 -17.30 13.80 19.79
C ARG A 560 -17.04 12.50 19.03
N ASP A 561 -16.83 12.61 17.71
CA ASP A 561 -16.94 11.49 16.80
C ASP A 561 -15.59 10.85 16.46
N VAL A 562 -14.45 11.56 16.66
CA VAL A 562 -13.12 11.02 16.37
C VAL A 562 -12.46 10.48 17.63
N ALA A 563 -12.14 9.19 17.62
CA ALA A 563 -11.43 8.50 18.71
C ALA A 563 -9.90 8.46 18.49
N GLY A 564 -9.43 8.47 17.24
CA GLY A 564 -8.01 8.47 16.93
C GLY A 564 -7.72 8.47 15.43
N ILE A 565 -6.51 8.84 15.06
CA ILE A 565 -6.04 8.89 13.67
C ILE A 565 -4.69 8.21 13.58
N ILE A 566 -4.51 7.36 12.56
CA ILE A 566 -3.23 6.74 12.22
C ILE A 566 -2.92 7.01 10.77
N LEU A 567 -1.70 7.48 10.53
CA LEU A 567 -1.18 7.77 9.20
C LEU A 567 -0.22 6.67 8.76
N ASN A 568 -0.51 6.03 7.63
CA ASN A 568 0.36 5.04 7.01
C ASN A 568 0.95 5.66 5.74
N ARG A 569 2.21 6.09 5.82
CA ARG A 569 2.90 6.86 4.79
C ARG A 569 3.81 5.95 3.98
N TRP A 570 3.46 5.75 2.72
CA TRP A 570 4.20 4.89 1.78
C TRP A 570 4.92 5.77 0.76
N GLY A 571 6.22 6.00 0.95
CA GLY A 571 7.01 6.84 0.05
C GLY A 571 7.23 6.24 -1.34
N HIS A 572 7.04 4.91 -1.48
CA HIS A 572 7.26 4.14 -2.70
C HIS A 572 6.19 3.05 -2.85
N ALA A 573 4.91 3.43 -2.77
CA ALA A 573 3.77 2.52 -2.74
C ALA A 573 3.53 1.80 -4.07
N TYR A 574 3.52 2.55 -5.17
CA TYR A 574 3.16 2.02 -6.48
C TYR A 574 4.29 2.16 -7.49
N SER A 575 4.60 1.08 -8.21
CA SER A 575 5.40 1.16 -9.43
C SER A 575 4.51 1.70 -10.55
N VAL A 576 4.83 2.89 -11.06
CA VAL A 576 4.02 3.57 -12.08
C VAL A 576 4.24 2.92 -13.44
N PRO A 577 3.19 2.38 -14.08
CA PRO A 577 3.27 1.85 -15.44
C PRO A 577 3.13 2.97 -16.47
N TYR A 578 4.18 3.77 -16.63
CA TYR A 578 4.20 4.93 -17.52
C TYR A 578 4.26 4.56 -19.00
N PRO A 579 3.96 5.47 -19.94
CA PRO A 579 4.05 5.20 -21.37
C PRO A 579 5.43 4.66 -21.79
N GLY A 580 5.44 3.54 -22.52
CA GLY A 580 6.65 2.80 -22.88
C GLY A 580 7.19 1.85 -21.83
N PHE A 581 6.52 1.68 -20.69
CA PHE A 581 6.96 0.78 -19.62
C PHE A 581 6.93 -0.70 -20.03
N TYR A 582 5.88 -1.13 -20.73
CA TYR A 582 5.70 -2.54 -21.13
C TYR A 582 6.35 -2.87 -22.47
N GLY A 583 6.08 -2.08 -23.50
CA GLY A 583 6.47 -2.36 -24.88
C GLY A 583 7.59 -1.44 -25.42
N GLY A 584 8.16 -0.56 -24.59
CA GLY A 584 9.23 0.33 -24.97
C GLY A 584 10.49 -0.43 -25.40
N LYS A 585 11.16 0.04 -26.47
CA LYS A 585 12.36 -0.60 -27.01
C LYS A 585 13.41 -0.82 -25.91
N GLY A 586 13.84 -2.05 -25.72
CA GLY A 586 14.83 -2.45 -24.71
C GLY A 586 14.29 -2.60 -23.28
N LYS A 587 13.03 -2.31 -23.00
CA LYS A 587 12.46 -2.44 -21.64
C LYS A 587 12.27 -3.88 -21.18
N GLU A 588 11.89 -4.78 -22.09
CA GLU A 588 11.81 -6.21 -21.78
C GLU A 588 13.18 -6.77 -21.39
N ALA A 589 14.23 -6.44 -22.17
CA ALA A 589 15.60 -6.84 -21.86
C ALA A 589 16.06 -6.37 -20.47
N GLN A 590 15.63 -5.17 -20.03
CA GLN A 590 15.97 -4.65 -18.71
C GLN A 590 15.24 -5.39 -17.59
N ARG A 591 13.96 -5.75 -17.78
CA ARG A 591 13.22 -6.60 -16.82
C ARG A 591 13.84 -8.01 -16.72
N ASP A 592 14.28 -8.56 -17.83
CA ASP A 592 14.95 -9.86 -17.88
C ASP A 592 16.31 -9.87 -17.17
N ILE A 593 17.04 -8.74 -17.20
CA ILE A 593 18.26 -8.56 -16.39
C ILE A 593 17.96 -8.79 -14.91
N ILE A 594 16.93 -8.10 -14.37
CA ILE A 594 16.56 -8.22 -12.97
C ILE A 594 16.15 -9.64 -12.59
N ARG A 595 15.41 -10.34 -13.48
CA ARG A 595 14.93 -11.70 -13.24
C ARG A 595 16.02 -12.76 -13.20
N ARG A 596 17.18 -12.50 -13.81
CA ARG A 596 18.28 -13.48 -13.85
C ARG A 596 18.98 -13.65 -12.51
N GLY A 597 18.87 -12.70 -11.61
CA GLY A 597 19.70 -12.63 -10.41
C GLY A 597 21.15 -12.28 -10.74
N TYR A 598 21.98 -12.18 -9.70
CA TYR A 598 23.38 -11.81 -9.81
C TYR A 598 24.24 -12.70 -8.88
N GLY A 599 24.92 -13.68 -9.44
CA GLY A 599 25.72 -14.64 -8.68
C GLY A 599 24.86 -15.41 -7.66
N ARG A 600 25.09 -15.16 -6.37
CA ARG A 600 24.34 -15.76 -5.24
C ARG A 600 23.19 -14.87 -4.75
N ILE A 601 22.91 -13.77 -5.44
CA ILE A 601 21.88 -12.79 -5.06
C ILE A 601 20.78 -12.78 -6.13
N ALA A 602 19.53 -13.04 -5.72
CA ALA A 602 18.34 -13.05 -6.57
C ALA A 602 17.36 -11.92 -6.20
#